data_d842bc541a73e3f96367d643ca205e45
#
_entry.id   d842bc541a73e3f96367d643ca205e45
#
_cell.length_a   1.000
_cell.length_b   1.000
_cell.length_c   1.000
_cell.angle_alpha   90.00
_cell.angle_beta   90.00
_cell.angle_gamma   90.00
#
_symmetry.space_group_name_H-M   'P 1'
#
loop_
_entity.id
_entity.type
_entity.pdbx_description
1 polymer ?
#
loop_
_entity_poly.entity_id
_entity_poly.type
_entity_poly.pdbx_seq_one_letter_code
_entity_poly.pdbx_strand_id
1 'polypeptide(L)'
;MRCGAAGVAMSEEGGVIEDNSEGLISEEMPMPNEEQLELAERIIVRLNPPSRTAISKMIHAKAKVVGAIFTGYAVFWWLTVLQVNEDSSFESIFFGPDFITITIIAPCLIFLGSLLSDFSRELGQLFPGLVSGIMFVLAVLYTFEPLIMGLVDNISMNSGIWMSFRLVVLCATVLLAAKLLIDAWLLSWVKTLMEAYPDLDFSDPYGDSNHLEDIDSETEA
;
A
#
# COMPACT_ATOMS: atom_id res chain seq x y z
N MET A 1 -57.93 -29.56 18.09
CA MET A 1 -59.12 -28.76 17.65
C MET A 1 -58.72 -27.96 16.43
N ARG A 2 -59.41 -28.24 15.30
CA ARG A 2 -59.72 -27.45 14.08
C ARG A 2 -58.60 -26.60 13.50
N CYS A 3 -58.01 -26.97 12.38
CA CYS A 3 -58.50 -26.87 10.99
C CYS A 3 -58.77 -25.41 10.57
N GLY A 4 -58.08 -24.94 9.61
CA GLY A 4 -58.32 -23.74 8.84
C GLY A 4 -57.41 -23.70 7.63
N ALA A 5 -57.79 -24.45 6.58
CA ALA A 5 -57.26 -24.33 5.24
C ALA A 5 -57.87 -23.10 4.57
N ALA A 6 -57.08 -22.25 3.95
CA ALA A 6 -57.55 -21.27 3.00
C ALA A 6 -56.61 -21.34 1.77
N GLY A 7 -57.14 -21.96 0.71
CA GLY A 7 -56.59 -21.89 -0.62
C GLY A 7 -56.75 -20.48 -1.17
N VAL A 8 -55.74 -20.01 -1.86
CA VAL A 8 -55.81 -18.84 -2.72
C VAL A 8 -55.42 -19.25 -4.13
N ALA A 9 -56.29 -18.91 -5.02
CA ALA A 9 -56.35 -19.23 -6.43
C ALA A 9 -55.12 -18.76 -7.21
N MET A 10 -54.67 -19.57 -8.15
CA MET A 10 -53.86 -19.20 -9.29
C MET A 10 -54.62 -18.19 -10.14
N SER A 11 -54.04 -17.03 -10.32
CA SER A 11 -54.36 -16.09 -11.39
C SER A 11 -53.18 -16.11 -12.34
N GLU A 12 -53.36 -16.81 -13.47
CA GLU A 12 -52.55 -16.66 -14.66
C GLU A 12 -52.87 -15.29 -15.28
N GLU A 13 -52.01 -14.30 -15.06
CA GLU A 13 -51.94 -13.14 -15.94
C GLU A 13 -50.66 -13.25 -16.76
N GLY A 14 -50.87 -13.59 -18.04
CA GLY A 14 -49.87 -13.50 -19.09
C GLY A 14 -49.42 -12.07 -19.28
N GLY A 15 -48.35 -11.69 -18.59
CA GLY A 15 -47.62 -10.46 -18.84
C GLY A 15 -46.73 -10.64 -20.03
N VAL A 16 -47.05 -9.96 -21.13
CA VAL A 16 -46.21 -9.74 -22.30
C VAL A 16 -44.86 -9.23 -21.82
N ILE A 17 -43.85 -10.06 -22.01
CA ILE A 17 -42.44 -9.61 -21.84
C ILE A 17 -42.15 -8.65 -23.01
N GLU A 18 -42.39 -7.37 -22.78
CA GLU A 18 -41.80 -6.33 -23.62
C GLU A 18 -40.29 -6.47 -23.47
N ASP A 19 -39.69 -6.87 -24.58
CA ASP A 19 -38.24 -6.89 -24.77
C ASP A 19 -37.70 -5.45 -24.74
N ASN A 20 -37.46 -4.93 -23.53
CA ASN A 20 -36.77 -3.68 -23.26
C ASN A 20 -35.25 -3.87 -23.39
N SER A 21 -34.81 -4.50 -24.47
CA SER A 21 -33.38 -4.59 -24.83
C SER A 21 -32.83 -3.33 -25.56
N GLU A 22 -33.66 -2.28 -25.72
CA GLU A 22 -33.22 -1.00 -26.27
C GLU A 22 -33.06 0.05 -25.16
N GLY A 23 -31.94 -0.01 -24.44
CA GLY A 23 -31.64 1.00 -23.43
C GLY A 23 -30.43 0.70 -22.57
N LEU A 24 -29.52 -0.17 -23.00
CA LEU A 24 -28.14 -0.07 -22.53
C LEU A 24 -27.54 1.21 -23.10
N ILE A 25 -27.85 2.31 -22.43
CA ILE A 25 -27.07 3.52 -22.49
C ILE A 25 -25.65 3.05 -22.25
N SER A 26 -24.84 3.01 -23.31
CA SER A 26 -23.39 3.01 -23.16
C SER A 26 -23.11 4.24 -22.31
N GLU A 27 -22.97 4.07 -21.00
CA GLU A 27 -22.30 5.08 -20.18
C GLU A 27 -20.94 5.24 -20.86
N GLU A 28 -20.83 6.23 -21.73
CA GLU A 28 -19.55 6.70 -22.23
C GLU A 28 -18.74 6.98 -20.98
N MET A 29 -17.87 6.04 -20.60
CA MET A 29 -16.96 6.24 -19.49
C MET A 29 -16.22 7.56 -19.79
N PRO A 30 -16.31 8.55 -18.89
CA PRO A 30 -15.68 9.83 -19.14
C PRO A 30 -14.20 9.58 -19.44
N MET A 31 -13.70 10.16 -20.53
CA MET A 31 -12.28 10.04 -20.89
C MET A 31 -11.42 10.35 -19.67
N PRO A 32 -10.33 9.60 -19.41
CA PRO A 32 -9.46 9.86 -18.28
C PRO A 32 -8.93 11.30 -18.38
N ASN A 33 -8.92 11.99 -17.25
CA ASN A 33 -8.37 13.35 -17.18
C ASN A 33 -6.88 13.32 -17.56
N GLU A 34 -6.38 14.35 -18.26
CA GLU A 34 -4.96 14.46 -18.63
C GLU A 34 -4.02 14.25 -17.43
N GLU A 35 -4.42 14.77 -16.25
CA GLU A 35 -3.66 14.56 -15.00
C GLU A 35 -3.53 13.08 -14.59
N GLN A 36 -4.58 12.29 -14.84
CA GLN A 36 -4.56 10.84 -14.54
C GLN A 36 -3.66 10.09 -15.51
N LEU A 37 -3.64 10.49 -16.76
CA LEU A 37 -2.75 9.90 -17.78
C LEU A 37 -1.29 10.21 -17.48
N GLU A 38 -0.96 11.47 -17.18
CA GLU A 38 0.38 11.89 -16.81
C GLU A 38 0.88 11.17 -15.54
N LEU A 39 -0.01 11.00 -14.55
CA LEU A 39 0.29 10.27 -13.33
C LEU A 39 0.56 8.77 -13.62
N ALA A 40 -0.27 8.14 -14.46
CA ALA A 40 -0.10 6.75 -14.85
C ALA A 40 1.22 6.54 -15.59
N GLU A 41 1.58 7.44 -16.52
CA GLU A 41 2.85 7.39 -17.25
C GLU A 41 4.03 7.52 -16.31
N ARG A 42 4.02 8.47 -15.37
CA ARG A 42 5.08 8.60 -14.34
C ARG A 42 5.24 7.33 -13.51
N ILE A 43 4.12 6.68 -13.13
CA ILE A 43 4.16 5.44 -12.35
C ILE A 43 4.76 4.31 -13.18
N ILE A 44 4.38 4.19 -14.46
CA ILE A 44 4.91 3.17 -15.38
C ILE A 44 6.41 3.36 -15.59
N VAL A 45 6.87 4.59 -15.85
CA VAL A 45 8.29 4.91 -16.02
C VAL A 45 9.08 4.60 -14.76
N ARG A 46 8.53 4.92 -13.56
CA ARG A 46 9.21 4.66 -12.28
C ARG A 46 9.31 3.18 -11.94
N LEU A 47 8.26 2.42 -12.17
CA LEU A 47 8.18 1.00 -11.77
C LEU A 47 8.64 0.05 -12.87
N ASN A 48 8.77 0.57 -14.10
CA ASN A 48 9.32 -0.11 -15.27
C ASN A 48 8.83 -1.56 -15.45
N PRO A 49 7.51 -1.81 -15.58
CA PRO A 49 7.01 -3.16 -15.79
C PRO A 49 7.37 -3.63 -17.20
N PRO A 50 7.97 -4.84 -17.36
CA PRO A 50 8.47 -5.31 -18.65
C PRO A 50 7.36 -5.63 -19.67
N SER A 51 6.09 -5.73 -19.26
CA SER A 51 4.92 -5.90 -20.14
C SER A 51 3.62 -5.70 -19.37
N ARG A 52 2.50 -5.46 -20.09
CA ARG A 52 1.14 -5.38 -19.48
C ARG A 52 0.79 -6.62 -18.64
N THR A 53 1.15 -7.81 -19.12
CA THR A 53 0.89 -9.06 -18.40
C THR A 53 1.79 -9.24 -17.17
N ALA A 54 2.96 -8.61 -17.15
CA ALA A 54 3.87 -8.63 -16.02
C ALA A 54 3.37 -7.79 -14.85
N ILE A 55 2.57 -6.73 -15.07
CA ILE A 55 2.02 -5.87 -14.01
C ILE A 55 1.28 -6.71 -12.97
N SER A 56 0.39 -7.61 -13.40
CA SER A 56 -0.35 -8.49 -12.48
C SER A 56 0.57 -9.40 -11.67
N LYS A 57 1.60 -9.98 -12.32
CA LYS A 57 2.60 -10.80 -11.63
C LYS A 57 3.41 -9.99 -10.61
N MET A 58 3.78 -8.75 -10.95
CA MET A 58 4.51 -7.84 -10.04
C MET A 58 3.66 -7.46 -8.82
N ILE A 59 2.37 -7.14 -9.00
CA ILE A 59 1.45 -6.85 -7.90
C ILE A 59 1.40 -8.04 -6.93
N HIS A 60 1.17 -9.26 -7.43
CA HIS A 60 1.10 -10.45 -6.61
C HIS A 60 2.43 -10.77 -5.92
N ALA A 61 3.56 -10.58 -6.61
CA ALA A 61 4.88 -10.79 -6.02
C ALA A 61 5.14 -9.81 -4.87
N LYS A 62 4.90 -8.50 -5.08
CA LYS A 62 5.03 -7.48 -4.05
C LYS A 62 4.08 -7.74 -2.87
N ALA A 63 2.82 -8.08 -3.13
CA ALA A 63 1.85 -8.41 -2.08
C ALA A 63 2.26 -9.61 -1.23
N LYS A 64 2.80 -10.67 -1.85
CA LYS A 64 3.35 -11.83 -1.11
C LYS A 64 4.53 -11.46 -0.22
N VAL A 65 5.45 -10.64 -0.73
CA VAL A 65 6.60 -10.16 0.04
C VAL A 65 6.14 -9.31 1.22
N VAL A 66 5.18 -8.40 1.01
CA VAL A 66 4.58 -7.59 2.10
C VAL A 66 3.94 -8.49 3.15
N GLY A 67 3.18 -9.51 2.75
CA GLY A 67 2.59 -10.49 3.67
C GLY A 67 3.63 -11.23 4.50
N ALA A 68 4.74 -11.67 3.87
CA ALA A 68 5.86 -12.30 4.58
C ALA A 68 6.53 -11.34 5.57
N ILE A 69 6.74 -10.08 5.18
CA ILE A 69 7.32 -9.03 6.06
C ILE A 69 6.41 -8.78 7.26
N PHE A 70 5.10 -8.63 7.08
CA PHE A 70 4.17 -8.43 8.20
C PHE A 70 4.09 -9.65 9.11
N THR A 71 4.16 -10.86 8.57
CA THR A 71 4.25 -12.08 9.38
C THR A 71 5.53 -12.09 10.20
N GLY A 72 6.67 -11.78 9.58
CA GLY A 72 7.95 -11.65 10.27
C GLY A 72 7.92 -10.58 11.37
N TYR A 73 7.30 -9.42 11.09
CA TYR A 73 7.06 -8.35 12.06
C TYR A 73 6.27 -8.86 13.27
N ALA A 74 5.14 -9.53 13.04
CA ALA A 74 4.29 -10.02 14.12
C ALA A 74 5.02 -11.07 14.99
N VAL A 75 5.77 -12.00 14.39
CA VAL A 75 6.57 -12.99 15.11
C VAL A 75 7.68 -12.31 15.90
N PHE A 76 8.41 -11.37 15.27
CA PHE A 76 9.49 -10.65 15.96
C PHE A 76 8.93 -9.83 17.14
N TRP A 77 7.82 -9.10 16.93
CA TRP A 77 7.17 -8.33 17.98
C TRP A 77 6.71 -9.22 19.14
N TRP A 78 6.08 -10.36 18.83
CA TRP A 78 5.64 -11.32 19.85
C TRP A 78 6.81 -11.86 20.67
N LEU A 79 7.89 -12.27 20.00
CA LEU A 79 9.06 -12.86 20.68
C LEU A 79 9.84 -11.83 21.49
N THR A 80 10.02 -10.62 21.00
CA THR A 80 10.95 -9.64 21.57
C THR A 80 10.28 -8.61 22.48
N VAL A 81 8.99 -8.41 22.35
CA VAL A 81 8.23 -7.42 23.14
C VAL A 81 7.36 -8.12 24.18
N LEU A 82 6.49 -9.06 23.76
CA LEU A 82 5.55 -9.69 24.70
C LEU A 82 6.18 -10.75 25.62
N GLN A 83 7.26 -11.41 25.19
CA GLN A 83 7.90 -12.46 26.01
C GLN A 83 8.96 -11.92 26.97
N VAL A 84 9.39 -10.67 26.81
CA VAL A 84 10.42 -10.05 27.66
C VAL A 84 9.76 -9.13 28.69
N ASN A 85 9.76 -9.56 29.95
CA ASN A 85 9.15 -8.82 31.05
C ASN A 85 10.03 -7.67 31.61
N GLU A 86 11.20 -7.43 31.03
CA GLU A 86 12.17 -6.44 31.55
C GLU A 86 11.77 -4.98 31.32
N ASP A 87 10.82 -4.75 30.40
CA ASP A 87 10.49 -3.42 29.93
C ASP A 87 9.30 -2.77 30.67
N SER A 88 8.77 -3.42 31.72
CA SER A 88 7.55 -3.01 32.42
C SER A 88 7.68 -1.71 33.24
N SER A 89 8.90 -1.23 33.47
CA SER A 89 9.18 0.02 34.21
C SER A 89 9.45 1.23 33.32
N PHE A 90 9.46 1.04 31.98
CA PHE A 90 9.70 2.15 31.06
C PHE A 90 8.41 2.94 30.84
N GLU A 91 8.47 4.24 31.10
CA GLU A 91 7.43 5.20 30.80
C GLU A 91 8.05 6.33 29.98
N SER A 92 7.47 6.64 28.84
CA SER A 92 7.97 7.66 27.92
C SER A 92 7.83 9.06 28.52
N ILE A 93 8.82 9.90 28.29
CA ILE A 93 8.76 11.35 28.58
C ILE A 93 7.72 12.02 27.67
N PHE A 94 7.54 11.53 26.45
CA PHE A 94 6.59 12.04 25.48
C PHE A 94 5.22 11.38 25.69
N PHE A 95 4.30 12.05 26.35
CA PHE A 95 2.91 11.64 26.62
C PHE A 95 2.72 10.42 27.55
N GLY A 96 3.79 9.88 28.17
CA GLY A 96 3.73 8.81 29.17
C GLY A 96 3.28 7.41 28.68
N PRO A 97 3.34 7.02 27.38
CA PRO A 97 3.04 5.66 26.99
C PRO A 97 4.11 4.68 27.51
N ASP A 98 3.68 3.48 27.82
CA ASP A 98 4.57 2.36 28.15
C ASP A 98 5.29 1.84 26.88
N PHE A 99 6.35 1.03 27.08
CA PHE A 99 7.15 0.52 25.97
C PHE A 99 6.32 -0.28 24.95
N ILE A 100 5.36 -1.09 25.42
CA ILE A 100 4.50 -1.89 24.54
C ILE A 100 3.70 -0.98 23.60
N THR A 101 3.14 0.09 24.15
CA THR A 101 2.38 1.08 23.38
C THR A 101 3.26 1.80 22.35
N ILE A 102 4.51 2.14 22.69
CA ILE A 102 5.46 2.75 21.75
C ILE A 102 5.80 1.81 20.60
N THR A 103 5.93 0.50 20.84
CA THR A 103 6.19 -0.48 19.77
C THR A 103 5.06 -0.59 18.74
N ILE A 104 3.90 -0.03 19.02
CA ILE A 104 2.78 0.10 18.09
C ILE A 104 2.73 1.49 17.48
N ILE A 105 2.85 2.54 18.30
CA ILE A 105 2.73 3.93 17.86
C ILE A 105 3.84 4.30 16.87
N ALA A 106 5.11 4.02 17.19
CA ALA A 106 6.23 4.41 16.35
C ALA A 106 6.17 3.78 14.94
N PRO A 107 5.94 2.45 14.77
CA PRO A 107 5.71 1.87 13.45
C PRO A 107 4.47 2.42 12.73
N CYS A 108 3.37 2.71 13.44
CA CYS A 108 2.19 3.35 12.84
C CYS A 108 2.51 4.74 12.28
N LEU A 109 3.29 5.56 13.01
CA LEU A 109 3.74 6.87 12.54
C LEU A 109 4.62 6.73 11.28
N ILE A 110 5.52 5.75 11.25
CA ILE A 110 6.34 5.43 10.06
C ILE A 110 5.46 5.04 8.86
N PHE A 111 4.47 4.17 9.09
CA PHE A 111 3.56 3.73 8.04
C PHE A 111 2.77 4.90 7.45
N LEU A 112 2.08 5.67 8.30
CA LEU A 112 1.29 6.83 7.89
C LEU A 112 2.18 7.93 7.28
N GLY A 113 3.35 8.18 7.86
CA GLY A 113 4.32 9.12 7.32
C GLY A 113 4.78 8.71 5.91
N SER A 114 5.04 7.42 5.68
CA SER A 114 5.40 6.90 4.36
C SER A 114 4.28 7.08 3.34
N LEU A 115 3.02 6.77 3.72
CA LEU A 115 1.85 7.00 2.88
C LEU A 115 1.71 8.46 2.48
N LEU A 116 1.72 9.37 3.47
CA LEU A 116 1.58 10.81 3.24
C LEU A 116 2.73 11.40 2.41
N SER A 117 3.96 10.89 2.60
CA SER A 117 5.13 11.29 1.82
C SER A 117 4.95 10.95 0.33
N ASP A 118 4.50 9.74 0.03
CA ASP A 118 4.28 9.32 -1.34
C ASP A 118 3.07 10.04 -1.97
N PHE A 119 1.98 10.24 -1.22
CA PHE A 119 0.86 11.08 -1.65
C PHE A 119 1.30 12.52 -1.97
N SER A 120 2.09 13.14 -1.10
CA SER A 120 2.63 14.47 -1.32
C SER A 120 3.44 14.55 -2.61
N ARG A 121 4.26 13.53 -2.85
CA ARG A 121 5.12 13.45 -4.04
C ARG A 121 4.32 13.28 -5.33
N GLU A 122 3.31 12.41 -5.35
CA GLU A 122 2.52 12.14 -6.54
C GLU A 122 1.53 13.28 -6.87
N LEU A 123 0.91 13.87 -5.84
CA LEU A 123 -0.07 14.96 -6.01
C LEU A 123 0.56 16.36 -6.03
N GLY A 124 1.87 16.49 -5.78
CA GLY A 124 2.54 17.77 -5.69
C GLY A 124 2.05 18.67 -4.54
N GLN A 125 1.37 18.12 -3.54
CA GLN A 125 0.82 18.86 -2.42
C GLN A 125 1.82 18.98 -1.27
N LEU A 126 2.06 20.21 -0.82
CA LEU A 126 3.02 20.49 0.24
C LEU A 126 2.53 20.03 1.63
N PHE A 127 1.25 20.17 1.91
CA PHE A 127 0.68 19.91 3.25
C PHE A 127 0.86 18.45 3.70
N PRO A 128 0.52 17.41 2.91
CA PRO A 128 0.77 16.03 3.30
C PRO A 128 2.25 15.73 3.54
N GLY A 129 3.15 16.38 2.78
CA GLY A 129 4.60 16.25 2.95
C GLY A 129 5.08 16.79 4.29
N LEU A 130 4.56 17.94 4.72
CA LEU A 130 4.88 18.52 6.02
C LEU A 130 4.41 17.63 7.16
N VAL A 131 3.16 17.13 7.09
CA VAL A 131 2.61 16.21 8.10
C VAL A 131 3.42 14.91 8.15
N SER A 132 3.81 14.36 7.00
CA SER A 132 4.70 13.21 6.90
C SER A 132 6.02 13.46 7.60
N GLY A 133 6.66 14.61 7.37
CA GLY A 133 7.90 15.00 8.05
C GLY A 133 7.77 15.01 9.57
N ILE A 134 6.70 15.59 10.10
CA ILE A 134 6.41 15.60 11.54
C ILE A 134 6.26 14.16 12.07
N MET A 135 5.52 13.29 11.36
CA MET A 135 5.34 11.89 11.78
C MET A 135 6.67 11.13 11.81
N PHE A 136 7.55 11.32 10.83
CA PHE A 136 8.87 10.71 10.84
C PHE A 136 9.73 11.21 12.00
N VAL A 137 9.74 12.51 12.29
CA VAL A 137 10.48 13.07 13.43
C VAL A 137 9.97 12.49 14.75
N LEU A 138 8.65 12.41 14.95
CA LEU A 138 8.07 11.80 16.15
C LEU A 138 8.43 10.32 16.27
N ALA A 139 8.37 9.56 15.18
CA ALA A 139 8.75 8.16 15.18
C ALA A 139 10.22 7.97 15.55
N VAL A 140 11.11 8.82 15.03
CA VAL A 140 12.54 8.81 15.39
C VAL A 140 12.74 9.15 16.86
N LEU A 141 12.06 10.17 17.40
CA LEU A 141 12.12 10.52 18.80
C LEU A 141 11.72 9.34 19.69
N TYR A 142 10.57 8.71 19.45
CA TYR A 142 10.14 7.52 20.19
C TYR A 142 11.11 6.34 20.06
N THR A 143 11.73 6.17 18.88
CA THR A 143 12.66 5.07 18.64
C THR A 143 13.95 5.22 19.43
N PHE A 144 14.45 6.44 19.59
CA PHE A 144 15.70 6.72 20.30
C PHE A 144 15.52 7.13 21.76
N GLU A 145 14.30 7.37 22.21
CA GLU A 145 13.99 7.77 23.59
C GLU A 145 14.54 6.78 24.64
N PRO A 146 14.39 5.44 24.52
CA PRO A 146 14.96 4.50 25.49
C PRO A 146 16.48 4.59 25.58
N LEU A 147 17.16 4.84 24.45
CA LEU A 147 18.61 5.04 24.42
C LEU A 147 19.00 6.30 25.16
N ILE A 148 18.28 7.41 24.96
CA ILE A 148 18.52 8.68 25.64
C ILE A 148 18.29 8.52 27.16
N MET A 149 17.23 7.82 27.55
CA MET A 149 16.96 7.53 28.96
C MET A 149 18.04 6.67 29.61
N GLY A 150 18.63 5.72 28.86
CA GLY A 150 19.80 4.96 29.33
C GLY A 150 21.06 5.83 29.53
N LEU A 151 21.21 6.90 28.73
CA LEU A 151 22.32 7.86 28.89
C LEU A 151 22.16 8.81 30.09
N VAL A 152 20.92 9.08 30.50
CA VAL A 152 20.59 10.01 31.62
C VAL A 152 20.39 9.25 32.95
N ASP A 153 20.77 7.98 33.02
CA ASP A 153 20.67 7.10 34.21
C ASP A 153 19.25 6.83 34.73
N ASN A 154 18.23 7.03 33.90
CA ASN A 154 16.84 6.69 34.27
C ASN A 154 16.56 5.18 34.15
N ILE A 155 17.26 4.51 33.24
CA ILE A 155 17.22 3.05 33.01
C ILE A 155 18.64 2.55 32.76
N SER A 156 18.85 1.20 32.86
CA SER A 156 20.17 0.67 32.54
C SER A 156 20.51 0.89 31.06
N MET A 157 21.75 1.31 30.79
CA MET A 157 22.22 1.59 29.41
C MET A 157 22.02 0.38 28.48
N ASN A 158 22.24 -0.83 28.98
CA ASN A 158 22.05 -2.05 28.21
C ASN A 158 20.56 -2.26 27.83
N SER A 159 19.64 -2.00 28.77
CA SER A 159 18.18 -2.06 28.49
C SER A 159 17.78 -1.01 27.46
N GLY A 160 18.25 0.23 27.60
CA GLY A 160 17.97 1.32 26.64
C GLY A 160 18.42 1.00 25.21
N ILE A 161 19.63 0.41 25.05
CA ILE A 161 20.13 -0.04 23.74
C ILE A 161 19.24 -1.12 23.15
N TRP A 162 18.86 -2.15 23.93
CA TRP A 162 18.04 -3.25 23.45
C TRP A 162 16.63 -2.80 23.09
N MET A 163 16.00 -1.93 23.87
CA MET A 163 14.69 -1.35 23.56
C MET A 163 14.72 -0.55 22.25
N SER A 164 15.69 0.36 22.11
CA SER A 164 15.86 1.16 20.90
C SER A 164 16.16 0.28 19.68
N PHE A 165 17.00 -0.76 19.81
CA PHE A 165 17.27 -1.70 18.72
C PHE A 165 16.02 -2.42 18.25
N ARG A 166 15.18 -2.91 19.17
CA ARG A 166 13.87 -3.53 18.82
C ARG A 166 12.98 -2.56 18.04
N LEU A 167 12.87 -1.30 18.52
CA LEU A 167 12.08 -0.27 17.84
C LEU A 167 12.63 0.06 16.45
N VAL A 168 13.95 0.16 16.27
CA VAL A 168 14.58 0.38 14.95
C VAL A 168 14.20 -0.76 13.99
N VAL A 169 14.30 -2.01 14.42
CA VAL A 169 13.95 -3.17 13.58
C VAL A 169 12.48 -3.15 13.20
N LEU A 170 11.57 -2.86 14.15
CA LEU A 170 10.13 -2.77 13.91
C LEU A 170 9.81 -1.64 12.93
N CYS A 171 10.36 -0.45 13.14
CA CYS A 171 10.16 0.71 12.27
C CYS A 171 10.72 0.48 10.85
N ALA A 172 11.92 -0.09 10.73
CA ALA A 172 12.54 -0.41 9.43
C ALA A 172 11.72 -1.45 8.65
N THR A 173 11.21 -2.47 9.35
CA THR A 173 10.37 -3.52 8.76
C THR A 173 9.07 -2.93 8.21
N VAL A 174 8.41 -2.06 8.98
CA VAL A 174 7.16 -1.39 8.55
C VAL A 174 7.42 -0.40 7.42
N LEU A 175 8.53 0.35 7.45
CA LEU A 175 8.90 1.25 6.36
C LEU A 175 9.07 0.50 5.03
N LEU A 176 9.77 -0.64 5.06
CA LEU A 176 9.95 -1.49 3.88
C LEU A 176 8.61 -2.04 3.37
N ALA A 177 7.77 -2.56 4.29
CA ALA A 177 6.43 -3.06 3.94
C ALA A 177 5.55 -1.96 3.34
N ALA A 178 5.56 -0.74 3.91
CA ALA A 178 4.80 0.39 3.43
C ALA A 178 5.19 0.77 1.99
N LYS A 179 6.49 0.86 1.67
CA LYS A 179 6.97 1.15 0.32
C LYS A 179 6.51 0.12 -0.70
N LEU A 180 6.65 -1.17 -0.39
CA LEU A 180 6.20 -2.24 -1.27
C LEU A 180 4.68 -2.26 -1.47
N LEU A 181 3.92 -1.94 -0.40
CA LEU A 181 2.46 -1.88 -0.45
C LEU A 181 1.98 -0.73 -1.32
N ILE A 182 2.59 0.46 -1.17
CA ILE A 182 2.28 1.64 -1.98
C ILE A 182 2.56 1.36 -3.45
N ASP A 183 3.72 0.79 -3.78
CA ASP A 183 4.06 0.40 -5.14
C ASP A 183 3.07 -0.61 -5.72
N ALA A 184 2.64 -1.61 -4.94
CA ALA A 184 1.65 -2.59 -5.37
C ALA A 184 0.28 -1.95 -5.60
N TRP A 185 -0.11 -0.99 -4.74
CA TRP A 185 -1.36 -0.25 -4.86
C TRP A 185 -1.37 0.65 -6.10
N LEU A 186 -0.29 1.38 -6.35
CA LEU A 186 -0.13 2.22 -7.55
C LEU A 186 -0.18 1.39 -8.82
N LEU A 187 0.50 0.23 -8.86
CA LEU A 187 0.40 -0.70 -10.00
C LEU A 187 -1.01 -1.24 -10.19
N SER A 188 -1.74 -1.52 -9.09
CA SER A 188 -3.13 -1.97 -9.17
C SER A 188 -4.03 -0.89 -9.76
N TRP A 189 -3.82 0.38 -9.38
CA TRP A 189 -4.56 1.51 -9.94
C TRP A 189 -4.28 1.68 -11.44
N VAL A 190 -3.01 1.64 -11.86
CA VAL A 190 -2.63 1.70 -13.28
C VAL A 190 -3.25 0.55 -14.07
N LYS A 191 -3.25 -0.67 -13.52
CA LYS A 191 -3.89 -1.82 -14.14
C LYS A 191 -5.38 -1.59 -14.37
N THR A 192 -6.10 -1.08 -13.37
CA THR A 192 -7.53 -0.74 -13.48
C THR A 192 -7.78 0.32 -14.55
N LEU A 193 -6.91 1.32 -14.65
CA LEU A 193 -6.99 2.35 -15.69
C LEU A 193 -6.79 1.74 -17.10
N MET A 194 -5.81 0.86 -17.26
CA MET A 194 -5.57 0.15 -18.54
C MET A 194 -6.70 -0.79 -18.93
N GLU A 195 -7.39 -1.39 -17.97
CA GLU A 195 -8.56 -2.23 -18.21
C GLU A 195 -9.79 -1.41 -18.61
N ALA A 196 -9.96 -0.23 -18.02
CA ALA A 196 -11.06 0.67 -18.35
C ALA A 196 -10.89 1.34 -19.73
N TYR A 197 -9.64 1.58 -20.16
CA TYR A 197 -9.32 2.26 -21.42
C TYR A 197 -8.33 1.43 -22.25
N PRO A 198 -8.80 0.37 -22.94
CA PRO A 198 -7.92 -0.52 -23.70
C PRO A 198 -7.23 0.13 -24.89
N ASP A 199 -7.84 1.20 -25.45
CA ASP A 199 -7.35 1.95 -26.62
C ASP A 199 -6.23 2.96 -26.27
N LEU A 200 -5.99 3.21 -24.97
CA LEU A 200 -4.87 4.04 -24.54
C LEU A 200 -3.58 3.25 -24.71
N ASP A 201 -2.86 3.59 -25.75
CA ASP A 201 -1.49 3.15 -25.93
C ASP A 201 -0.61 3.97 -24.99
N PHE A 202 -0.37 3.42 -23.79
CA PHE A 202 0.72 3.90 -22.97
C PHE A 202 1.98 3.52 -23.73
N SER A 203 2.50 4.47 -24.52
CA SER A 203 3.67 4.32 -25.37
C SER A 203 4.71 3.52 -24.62
N ASP A 204 5.04 2.38 -25.22
CA ASP A 204 6.07 1.48 -24.71
C ASP A 204 7.33 2.35 -24.51
N PRO A 205 7.79 2.63 -23.28
CA PRO A 205 9.04 3.35 -23.08
C PRO A 205 10.24 2.56 -23.65
N TYR A 206 10.01 1.32 -24.01
CA TYR A 206 10.87 0.47 -24.84
C TYR A 206 10.29 0.40 -26.25
N GLY A 207 10.20 1.55 -26.95
CA GLY A 207 9.93 1.55 -28.37
C GLY A 207 10.82 0.50 -29.05
N ASP A 208 10.13 -0.47 -29.60
CA ASP A 208 10.56 -1.53 -30.50
C ASP A 208 12.05 -1.50 -30.86
N SER A 209 12.91 -2.01 -29.95
CA SER A 209 14.33 -2.28 -30.30
C SER A 209 14.46 -3.39 -31.35
N ASN A 210 13.34 -4.00 -31.78
CA ASN A 210 13.30 -4.99 -32.84
C ASN A 210 13.38 -4.35 -34.24
N HIS A 211 13.22 -3.01 -34.36
CA HIS A 211 13.36 -2.34 -35.66
C HIS A 211 14.82 -2.12 -36.09
N LEU A 212 15.79 -2.35 -35.21
CA LEU A 212 17.21 -2.21 -35.56
C LEU A 212 17.84 -3.49 -36.12
N GLU A 213 17.24 -4.67 -35.89
CA GLU A 213 17.76 -5.93 -36.44
C GLU A 213 17.36 -6.17 -37.92
N ASP A 214 16.29 -5.53 -38.40
CA ASP A 214 15.84 -5.70 -39.80
C ASP A 214 16.62 -4.81 -40.78
N ILE A 215 17.36 -3.80 -40.33
CA ILE A 215 18.10 -2.90 -41.24
C ILE A 215 19.46 -3.50 -41.64
N ASP A 216 20.06 -4.34 -40.77
CA ASP A 216 21.35 -4.96 -41.07
C ASP A 216 21.27 -6.16 -42.00
N SER A 217 20.06 -6.72 -42.22
CA SER A 217 19.87 -7.86 -43.16
C SER A 217 19.68 -7.48 -44.63
N GLU A 218 19.36 -6.21 -44.92
CA GLU A 218 19.19 -5.74 -46.33
C GLU A 218 20.46 -5.18 -46.99
N THR A 219 21.59 -5.07 -46.24
CA THR A 219 22.81 -4.47 -46.76
C THR A 219 23.85 -5.51 -47.26
N GLU A 220 23.55 -6.81 -47.17
CA GLU A 220 24.41 -7.92 -47.66
C GLU A 220 23.83 -8.72 -48.83
N ALA A 221 23.05 -8.11 -49.72
CA ALA A 221 22.60 -8.77 -50.96
C ALA A 221 23.11 -8.03 -52.20
#